data_be0d600ac6f1c8eefe847290d625b70f
#
_entry.id   be0d600ac6f1c8eefe847290d625b70f
#
_cell.length_a   1.000
_cell.length_b   1.000
_cell.length_c   1.000
_cell.angle_alpha   90.00
_cell.angle_beta   90.00
_cell.angle_gamma   90.00
#
_symmetry.space_group_name_H-M   'P 1'
#
loop_
_entity.id
_entity.type
_entity.pdbx_description
1 polymer ?
#
loop_
_entity_poly.entity_id
_entity_poly.type
_entity_poly.pdbx_seq_one_letter_code
_entity_poly.pdbx_strand_id
1 'polypeptide(L)'
;MNFRFFKWIFLGIIFFYSCSKIKENRFTSNVVIVQPIITKSDSGDKPAKMKLSSSLINKTYSKADLSFHFLEPIYLNNTEARDGKINLDSIVEIAKRDKILRGQNDIVNMFFVNAIDGNKGPTGRGMMNGNLIFISLGEGNEYKADEKKYVEAFVVAHEIGHNLGLKHVIDDPNVKDSIPNIQGEGNFKDRINPKYSLTDYQIKEIYKSPLVHSRINFLTKKQASIAILDETFEPYFSKLQRREITTFVQEKSPISIDSARNFAREKFSSAVLEFSEKEKEILTFVTNKTNHWLRKNKINLMANHPWRFIKIQNWLCGGFAHTRGTYIILSQSYLDRLTKDWSDKMSKKTEASLVTALGGLLVHEQLHSLQRTFPSKFDRLYSNKWNFINANVNDENQIIINQVSNPDAPIAEWLIPTQKNQNKFYWIRTLLKKNIEIPIMGKHFEDIAFEVEKKGVEFYVSKINSELKSKPLTEIDFYKKSFPVKRGLDHPNEISAYMFSEFFKAKFNSKKPFEKAIGIANKNAELFTDWIRTEMN
;
A
#
# COMPACT_ATOMS: atom_id res chain seq x y z
N MET A 1 11.34 -20.17 84.73
CA MET A 1 9.87 -19.97 84.59
C MET A 1 9.64 -18.56 84.20
N ASN A 2 9.30 -18.27 83.02
CA ASN A 2 8.49 -17.16 82.44
C ASN A 2 8.85 -16.97 80.99
N PHE A 3 7.96 -17.39 80.12
CA PHE A 3 7.98 -17.15 78.72
C PHE A 3 7.72 -15.67 78.46
N ARG A 4 8.56 -14.99 77.65
CA ARG A 4 8.29 -13.71 77.05
C ARG A 4 8.22 -13.87 75.54
N PHE A 5 7.00 -13.65 74.98
CA PHE A 5 6.70 -13.49 73.56
C PHE A 5 7.41 -12.27 72.98
N PHE A 6 8.25 -12.44 71.97
CA PHE A 6 8.71 -11.36 71.13
C PHE A 6 7.87 -11.34 69.85
N LYS A 7 7.06 -10.28 69.77
CA LYS A 7 6.35 -9.93 68.54
C LYS A 7 7.34 -9.31 67.56
N TRP A 8 7.57 -9.95 66.41
CA TRP A 8 8.25 -9.36 65.29
C TRP A 8 7.24 -8.58 64.46
N ILE A 9 7.41 -7.25 64.43
CA ILE A 9 6.71 -6.36 63.51
C ILE A 9 7.50 -6.41 62.20
N PHE A 10 6.94 -7.09 61.18
CA PHE A 10 7.47 -6.98 59.82
C PHE A 10 6.93 -5.66 59.22
N LEU A 11 7.79 -4.64 59.20
CA LEU A 11 7.59 -3.44 58.37
C LEU A 11 7.83 -3.87 56.88
N GLY A 12 6.77 -4.15 56.16
CA GLY A 12 6.81 -4.31 54.74
C GLY A 12 7.09 -2.98 54.05
N ILE A 13 8.33 -2.75 53.66
CA ILE A 13 8.68 -1.66 52.72
C ILE A 13 8.16 -2.05 51.37
N ILE A 14 6.97 -1.56 51.01
CA ILE A 14 6.46 -1.64 49.64
C ILE A 14 7.30 -0.67 48.81
N PHE A 15 8.32 -1.21 48.12
CA PHE A 15 8.96 -0.53 47.01
C PHE A 15 7.92 -0.37 45.90
N PHE A 16 7.29 0.78 45.81
CA PHE A 16 6.65 1.21 44.57
C PHE A 16 7.76 1.33 43.51
N TYR A 17 8.01 0.25 42.78
CA TYR A 17 8.65 0.37 41.47
C TYR A 17 7.68 1.18 40.60
N SER A 18 7.90 2.49 40.58
CA SER A 18 7.40 3.34 39.51
C SER A 18 8.02 2.84 38.21
N CYS A 19 7.37 1.87 37.62
CA CYS A 19 7.63 1.51 36.24
C CYS A 19 7.19 2.73 35.42
N SER A 20 8.12 3.64 35.12
CA SER A 20 7.96 4.60 34.06
C SER A 20 7.76 3.77 32.77
N LYS A 21 6.50 3.40 32.51
CA LYS A 21 6.09 2.93 31.18
C LYS A 21 6.56 4.02 30.23
N ILE A 22 7.67 3.79 29.55
CA ILE A 22 7.95 4.41 28.28
C ILE A 22 6.62 4.31 27.56
N LYS A 23 5.98 5.44 27.27
CA LYS A 23 4.78 5.49 26.43
C LYS A 23 5.22 4.91 25.09
N GLU A 24 5.07 3.60 24.93
CA GLU A 24 5.02 3.01 23.61
C GLU A 24 4.03 3.87 22.84
N ASN A 25 4.44 4.43 21.72
CA ASN A 25 3.54 5.14 20.82
C ASN A 25 2.37 4.19 20.56
N ARG A 26 1.26 4.42 21.24
CA ARG A 26 0.07 3.60 21.12
C ARG A 26 -0.43 3.83 19.72
N PHE A 27 -0.21 2.85 18.84
CA PHE A 27 -0.73 2.91 17.50
C PHE A 27 -2.26 2.96 17.60
N THR A 28 -2.84 3.91 16.89
CA THR A 28 -4.28 4.01 16.74
C THR A 28 -4.82 2.75 16.07
N SER A 29 -5.98 2.28 16.54
CA SER A 29 -6.63 1.10 15.95
C SER A 29 -7.24 1.40 14.58
N ASN A 30 -7.48 2.71 14.30
CA ASN A 30 -8.16 3.18 13.10
C ASN A 30 -7.26 4.10 12.27
N VAL A 31 -7.54 4.11 10.97
CA VAL A 31 -6.75 4.85 9.98
C VAL A 31 -7.65 5.42 8.88
N VAL A 32 -7.29 6.61 8.41
CA VAL A 32 -7.76 7.18 7.14
C VAL A 32 -6.58 7.20 6.17
N ILE A 33 -6.78 6.69 4.97
CA ILE A 33 -5.77 6.72 3.91
C ILE A 33 -5.94 8.02 3.13
N VAL A 34 -4.84 8.73 2.91
CA VAL A 34 -4.83 10.03 2.21
C VAL A 34 -3.85 9.97 1.05
N GLN A 35 -4.32 10.29 -0.15
CA GLN A 35 -3.50 10.47 -1.34
C GLN A 35 -3.25 11.96 -1.57
N PRO A 36 -2.04 12.45 -1.31
CA PRO A 36 -1.67 13.82 -1.70
C PRO A 36 -1.54 13.93 -3.23
N ILE A 37 -2.13 14.98 -3.81
CA ILE A 37 -2.06 15.31 -5.23
C ILE A 37 -1.50 16.72 -5.36
N ILE A 38 -0.32 16.86 -5.94
CA ILE A 38 0.34 18.15 -6.11
C ILE A 38 0.07 18.65 -7.53
N THR A 39 -0.60 19.80 -7.66
CA THR A 39 -0.75 20.46 -8.96
C THR A 39 0.56 21.10 -9.38
N LYS A 40 0.88 21.01 -10.67
CA LYS A 40 2.08 21.60 -11.29
C LYS A 40 1.71 22.45 -12.50
N SER A 41 2.68 23.18 -13.06
CA SER A 41 2.53 23.78 -14.38
C SER A 41 2.31 22.69 -15.46
N ASP A 42 1.81 23.09 -16.62
CA ASP A 42 1.60 22.18 -17.77
C ASP A 42 2.90 21.51 -18.21
N SER A 43 4.05 22.19 -18.05
CA SER A 43 5.39 21.64 -18.30
C SER A 43 5.87 20.62 -17.25
N GLY A 44 5.11 20.42 -16.16
CA GLY A 44 5.46 19.51 -15.07
C GLY A 44 6.49 20.04 -14.07
N ASP A 45 6.91 21.29 -14.21
CA ASP A 45 7.72 22.03 -13.25
C ASP A 45 6.82 22.88 -12.30
N LYS A 46 7.40 23.71 -11.45
CA LYS A 46 6.72 24.64 -10.53
C LYS A 46 5.54 24.00 -9.78
N PRO A 47 5.80 23.04 -8.89
CA PRO A 47 4.74 22.42 -8.09
C PRO A 47 4.12 23.42 -7.12
N ALA A 48 2.83 23.25 -6.82
CA ALA A 48 2.20 23.89 -5.68
C ALA A 48 2.89 23.46 -4.39
N LYS A 49 2.88 24.35 -3.41
CA LYS A 49 3.52 24.08 -2.11
C LYS A 49 2.77 22.99 -1.37
N MET A 50 3.47 21.92 -1.05
CA MET A 50 2.98 20.88 -0.14
C MET A 50 3.88 20.80 1.10
N LYS A 51 3.25 20.79 2.29
CA LYS A 51 3.91 20.47 3.54
C LYS A 51 2.95 19.74 4.46
N LEU A 52 3.27 18.51 4.78
CA LEU A 52 2.48 17.65 5.63
C LEU A 52 3.21 17.42 6.97
N SER A 53 2.74 18.08 8.01
CA SER A 53 3.16 17.82 9.39
C SER A 53 2.38 16.62 9.95
N SER A 54 2.59 15.42 9.37
CA SER A 54 1.81 14.20 9.68
C SER A 54 1.77 13.87 11.19
N SER A 55 2.86 14.12 11.91
CA SER A 55 2.91 13.93 13.36
C SER A 55 1.96 14.86 14.12
N LEU A 56 1.82 16.12 13.72
CA LEU A 56 0.89 17.07 14.33
C LEU A 56 -0.54 16.72 13.97
N ILE A 57 -0.82 16.40 12.69
CA ILE A 57 -2.15 15.99 12.22
C ILE A 57 -2.61 14.74 12.98
N ASN A 58 -1.75 13.72 13.06
CA ASN A 58 -2.06 12.49 13.79
C ASN A 58 -2.28 12.74 15.29
N LYS A 59 -1.49 13.63 15.88
CA LYS A 59 -1.66 14.02 17.28
C LYS A 59 -3.02 14.68 17.54
N THR A 60 -3.51 15.51 16.60
CA THR A 60 -4.82 16.20 16.71
C THR A 60 -5.97 15.21 16.89
N TYR A 61 -5.92 14.08 16.16
CA TYR A 61 -6.98 13.06 16.18
C TYR A 61 -6.70 11.89 17.13
N SER A 62 -5.63 11.95 17.92
CA SER A 62 -5.24 10.84 18.80
C SER A 62 -6.27 10.50 19.89
N LYS A 63 -7.11 11.47 20.32
CA LYS A 63 -8.23 11.25 21.24
C LYS A 63 -9.29 10.32 20.61
N ALA A 64 -9.46 10.38 19.30
CA ALA A 64 -10.34 9.49 18.53
C ALA A 64 -9.71 8.15 18.17
N ASP A 65 -8.54 7.77 18.71
CA ASP A 65 -7.81 6.57 18.31
C ASP A 65 -7.69 6.43 16.77
N LEU A 66 -7.48 7.56 16.10
CA LEU A 66 -7.43 7.71 14.66
C LEU A 66 -6.09 8.30 14.21
N SER A 67 -5.56 7.80 13.10
CA SER A 67 -4.39 8.34 12.44
C SER A 67 -4.61 8.43 10.93
N PHE A 68 -3.74 9.19 10.25
CA PHE A 68 -3.75 9.36 8.80
C PHE A 68 -2.52 8.72 8.20
N HIS A 69 -2.74 7.87 7.20
CA HIS A 69 -1.69 7.24 6.41
C HIS A 69 -1.58 7.96 5.07
N PHE A 70 -0.59 8.83 4.95
CA PHE A 70 -0.31 9.58 3.72
C PHE A 70 0.49 8.70 2.76
N LEU A 71 -0.07 8.51 1.56
CA LEU A 71 0.59 7.83 0.46
C LEU A 71 1.65 8.72 -0.18
N GLU A 72 2.46 8.17 -1.07
CA GLU A 72 3.40 8.96 -1.86
C GLU A 72 2.66 9.97 -2.73
N PRO A 73 3.09 11.25 -2.76
CA PRO A 73 2.44 12.27 -3.57
C PRO A 73 2.48 11.94 -5.06
N ILE A 74 1.35 12.17 -5.74
CA ILE A 74 1.25 12.12 -7.20
C ILE A 74 1.02 13.53 -7.76
N TYR A 75 1.11 13.69 -9.08
CA TYR A 75 1.14 14.99 -9.70
C TYR A 75 0.04 15.16 -10.74
N LEU A 76 -0.58 16.35 -10.74
CA LEU A 76 -1.51 16.81 -11.77
C LEU A 76 -0.87 18.01 -12.50
N ASN A 77 -0.47 17.82 -13.75
CA ASN A 77 0.11 18.88 -14.56
C ASN A 77 -1.00 19.72 -15.19
N ASN A 78 -1.35 20.82 -14.53
CA ASN A 78 -2.31 21.80 -15.02
C ASN A 78 -2.08 23.16 -14.33
N THR A 79 -1.64 24.14 -15.09
CA THR A 79 -1.29 25.48 -14.60
C THR A 79 -2.50 26.20 -14.02
N GLU A 80 -3.66 26.12 -14.66
CA GLU A 80 -4.86 26.83 -14.21
C GLU A 80 -5.40 26.23 -12.90
N ALA A 81 -5.37 24.89 -12.77
CA ALA A 81 -5.71 24.21 -11.53
C ALA A 81 -4.73 24.58 -10.40
N ARG A 82 -3.42 24.62 -10.70
CA ARG A 82 -2.40 25.01 -9.73
C ARG A 82 -2.62 26.43 -9.20
N ASP A 83 -2.92 27.38 -10.07
CA ASP A 83 -3.01 28.80 -9.75
C ASP A 83 -4.41 29.25 -9.30
N GLY A 84 -5.38 28.30 -9.16
CA GLY A 84 -6.75 28.59 -8.75
C GLY A 84 -7.52 29.42 -9.75
N LYS A 85 -7.23 29.30 -11.06
CA LYS A 85 -7.89 30.02 -12.16
C LYS A 85 -9.14 29.32 -12.68
N ILE A 86 -9.32 28.04 -12.35
CA ILE A 86 -10.52 27.25 -12.63
C ILE A 86 -11.16 26.83 -11.32
N ASN A 87 -12.47 26.55 -11.35
CA ASN A 87 -13.19 26.10 -10.17
C ASN A 87 -12.79 24.68 -9.75
N LEU A 88 -13.10 24.30 -8.52
CA LEU A 88 -12.69 23.03 -7.93
C LEU A 88 -13.32 21.83 -8.66
N ASP A 89 -14.55 21.93 -9.16
CA ASP A 89 -15.22 20.87 -9.90
C ASP A 89 -14.49 20.58 -11.23
N SER A 90 -14.01 21.63 -11.92
CA SER A 90 -13.20 21.46 -13.12
C SER A 90 -11.87 20.75 -12.83
N ILE A 91 -11.25 21.02 -11.69
CA ILE A 91 -10.03 20.31 -11.28
C ILE A 91 -10.33 18.82 -11.07
N VAL A 92 -11.47 18.49 -10.45
CA VAL A 92 -11.90 17.10 -10.23
C VAL A 92 -12.15 16.38 -11.56
N GLU A 93 -12.82 17.03 -12.52
CA GLU A 93 -13.08 16.42 -13.84
C GLU A 93 -11.78 16.17 -14.63
N ILE A 94 -10.83 17.08 -14.58
CA ILE A 94 -9.48 16.88 -15.14
C ILE A 94 -8.81 15.67 -14.46
N ALA A 95 -8.81 15.62 -13.13
CA ALA A 95 -8.20 14.53 -12.37
C ALA A 95 -8.85 13.17 -12.63
N LYS A 96 -10.18 13.11 -12.86
CA LYS A 96 -10.89 11.89 -13.29
C LYS A 96 -10.47 11.46 -14.68
N ARG A 97 -10.48 12.37 -15.66
CA ARG A 97 -10.06 12.13 -17.04
C ARG A 97 -8.65 11.57 -17.11
N ASP A 98 -7.74 12.16 -16.34
CA ASP A 98 -6.32 11.82 -16.32
C ASP A 98 -5.99 10.66 -15.35
N LYS A 99 -7.04 10.04 -14.75
CA LYS A 99 -6.94 8.90 -13.81
C LYS A 99 -6.01 9.16 -12.62
N ILE A 100 -6.08 10.37 -12.08
CA ILE A 100 -5.25 10.81 -10.94
C ILE A 100 -5.87 10.39 -9.60
N LEU A 101 -7.21 10.34 -9.49
CA LEU A 101 -7.88 9.99 -8.24
C LEU A 101 -7.60 8.54 -7.82
N ARG A 102 -7.42 8.31 -6.53
CA ARG A 102 -7.15 7.00 -5.94
C ARG A 102 -8.34 6.50 -5.12
N GLY A 103 -8.51 5.17 -5.15
CA GLY A 103 -9.54 4.47 -4.39
C GLY A 103 -10.96 4.61 -4.95
N GLN A 104 -11.85 3.81 -4.40
CA GLN A 104 -13.29 3.77 -4.75
C GLN A 104 -14.12 4.46 -3.66
N ASN A 105 -13.82 5.73 -3.34
CA ASN A 105 -14.37 6.53 -2.23
C ASN A 105 -13.91 6.13 -0.82
N ASP A 106 -12.87 5.35 -0.69
CA ASP A 106 -12.29 4.88 0.57
C ASP A 106 -10.91 5.50 0.86
N ILE A 107 -10.45 6.38 -0.01
CA ILE A 107 -9.21 7.14 0.09
C ILE A 107 -9.53 8.62 -0.07
N VAL A 108 -9.02 9.45 0.82
CA VAL A 108 -9.09 10.91 0.70
C VAL A 108 -8.10 11.38 -0.37
N ASN A 109 -8.58 12.03 -1.43
CA ASN A 109 -7.76 12.66 -2.44
C ASN A 109 -7.57 14.15 -2.09
N MET A 110 -6.34 14.52 -1.71
CA MET A 110 -6.00 15.83 -1.18
C MET A 110 -5.15 16.62 -2.19
N PHE A 111 -5.76 17.61 -2.83
CA PHE A 111 -5.12 18.48 -3.79
C PHE A 111 -4.37 19.63 -3.11
N PHE A 112 -3.13 19.86 -3.50
CA PHE A 112 -2.35 21.04 -3.16
C PHE A 112 -2.34 21.99 -4.35
N VAL A 113 -2.82 23.22 -4.13
CA VAL A 113 -2.93 24.30 -5.11
C VAL A 113 -2.29 25.58 -4.56
N ASN A 114 -1.97 26.57 -5.41
CA ASN A 114 -1.43 27.86 -4.96
C ASN A 114 -2.51 28.82 -4.48
N ALA A 115 -3.74 28.68 -4.98
CA ALA A 115 -4.88 29.51 -4.57
C ALA A 115 -6.20 28.73 -4.64
N ILE A 116 -7.16 29.12 -3.82
CA ILE A 116 -8.56 28.65 -3.84
C ILE A 116 -9.47 29.85 -3.91
N ASP A 117 -10.35 29.92 -4.92
CA ASP A 117 -11.28 31.04 -5.13
C ASP A 117 -10.58 32.41 -5.11
N GLY A 118 -9.38 32.50 -5.69
CA GLY A 118 -8.55 33.71 -5.72
C GLY A 118 -7.81 34.01 -4.41
N ASN A 119 -8.06 33.28 -3.33
CA ASN A 119 -7.33 33.41 -2.08
C ASN A 119 -6.00 32.66 -2.15
N LYS A 120 -4.89 33.44 -2.01
CA LYS A 120 -3.51 32.91 -2.03
C LYS A 120 -2.95 32.63 -0.63
N GLY A 121 -3.69 32.88 0.42
CA GLY A 121 -3.32 32.60 1.81
C GLY A 121 -3.50 31.12 2.17
N PRO A 122 -3.07 30.73 3.39
CA PRO A 122 -3.35 29.39 3.92
C PRO A 122 -4.86 29.18 4.11
N THR A 123 -5.44 28.34 3.25
CA THR A 123 -6.89 28.03 3.25
C THR A 123 -7.13 26.63 2.74
N GLY A 124 -8.32 26.11 2.97
CA GLY A 124 -8.73 24.80 2.49
C GLY A 124 -10.20 24.74 2.11
N ARG A 125 -10.57 23.65 1.51
CA ARG A 125 -11.95 23.30 1.15
C ARG A 125 -12.11 21.78 1.22
N GLY A 126 -12.70 21.27 2.29
CA GLY A 126 -13.04 19.85 2.45
C GLY A 126 -14.48 19.58 2.05
N MET A 127 -14.71 18.52 1.25
CA MET A 127 -16.06 18.11 0.90
C MET A 127 -16.71 17.39 2.09
N MET A 128 -17.81 17.94 2.61
CA MET A 128 -18.53 17.34 3.74
C MET A 128 -18.97 15.90 3.43
N ASN A 129 -18.56 14.94 4.25
CA ASN A 129 -18.81 13.50 4.06
C ASN A 129 -18.32 12.94 2.71
N GLY A 130 -17.44 13.66 2.03
CA GLY A 130 -16.83 13.24 0.76
C GLY A 130 -15.38 12.83 0.94
N ASN A 131 -14.68 12.57 -0.15
CA ASN A 131 -13.28 12.14 -0.15
C ASN A 131 -12.33 13.09 -0.91
N LEU A 132 -12.75 14.34 -1.09
CA LEU A 132 -11.97 15.36 -1.79
C LEU A 132 -11.62 16.52 -0.84
N ILE A 133 -10.37 16.97 -0.91
CA ILE A 133 -9.86 18.13 -0.18
C ILE A 133 -9.00 18.98 -1.12
N PHE A 134 -9.10 20.29 -1.00
CA PHE A 134 -8.21 21.24 -1.63
C PHE A 134 -7.51 22.07 -0.58
N ILE A 135 -6.19 22.21 -0.69
CA ILE A 135 -5.33 22.91 0.27
C ILE A 135 -4.47 23.92 -0.47
N SER A 136 -4.52 25.20 -0.06
CA SER A 136 -3.51 26.20 -0.34
C SER A 136 -2.74 26.51 0.94
N LEU A 137 -1.42 26.41 0.91
CA LEU A 137 -0.56 26.74 2.06
C LEU A 137 0.03 28.15 1.99
N GLY A 138 -0.41 28.94 0.99
CA GLY A 138 0.02 30.30 0.76
C GLY A 138 1.47 30.43 0.25
N GLU A 139 1.72 31.49 -0.48
CA GLU A 139 3.07 31.83 -0.99
C GLU A 139 3.84 32.73 -0.02
N GLY A 140 3.15 33.41 0.91
CA GLY A 140 3.70 34.45 1.77
C GLY A 140 4.25 33.97 3.12
N ASN A 141 5.01 34.86 3.76
CA ASN A 141 5.47 34.71 5.14
C ASN A 141 4.51 35.39 6.14
N GLU A 142 3.20 35.18 6.00
CA GLU A 142 2.17 35.82 6.81
C GLU A 142 2.25 35.43 8.29
N TYR A 143 2.88 34.31 8.60
CA TYR A 143 3.04 33.80 9.95
C TYR A 143 4.50 33.67 10.36
N LYS A 144 4.79 33.87 11.64
CA LYS A 144 6.12 33.62 12.20
C LYS A 144 6.51 32.16 12.00
N ALA A 145 7.81 31.89 11.88
CA ALA A 145 8.32 30.55 11.56
C ALA A 145 7.88 29.46 12.55
N ASP A 146 7.75 29.80 13.82
CA ASP A 146 7.29 28.92 14.91
C ASP A 146 5.77 28.66 14.86
N GLU A 147 4.96 29.59 14.35
CA GLU A 147 3.52 29.46 14.15
C GLU A 147 3.17 28.71 12.87
N LYS A 148 3.93 28.94 11.81
CA LYS A 148 3.67 28.45 10.45
C LYS A 148 3.37 26.94 10.40
N LYS A 149 4.13 26.11 11.15
CA LYS A 149 3.90 24.65 11.21
C LYS A 149 2.54 24.29 11.82
N TYR A 150 2.03 25.11 12.75
CA TYR A 150 0.71 24.87 13.36
C TYR A 150 -0.42 25.29 12.43
N VAL A 151 -0.26 26.38 11.69
CA VAL A 151 -1.21 26.82 10.66
C VAL A 151 -1.31 25.77 9.54
N GLU A 152 -0.19 25.33 9.00
CA GLU A 152 -0.13 24.31 7.93
C GLU A 152 -0.78 22.98 8.39
N ALA A 153 -0.48 22.53 9.62
CA ALA A 153 -1.09 21.34 10.19
C ALA A 153 -2.59 21.51 10.48
N PHE A 154 -2.98 22.71 10.95
CA PHE A 154 -4.36 23.03 11.24
C PHE A 154 -5.23 23.01 9.98
N VAL A 155 -4.84 23.70 8.90
CA VAL A 155 -5.61 23.72 7.65
C VAL A 155 -5.89 22.30 7.17
N VAL A 156 -4.86 21.45 7.09
CA VAL A 156 -5.03 20.07 6.66
C VAL A 156 -5.95 19.28 7.60
N ALA A 157 -5.74 19.38 8.93
CA ALA A 157 -6.53 18.63 9.89
C ALA A 157 -8.00 19.10 9.93
N HIS A 158 -8.25 20.41 9.79
CA HIS A 158 -9.57 21.00 9.72
C HIS A 158 -10.37 20.47 8.51
N GLU A 159 -9.78 20.52 7.31
CA GLU A 159 -10.45 20.09 6.07
C GLU A 159 -10.69 18.58 6.06
N ILE A 160 -9.77 17.78 6.60
CA ILE A 160 -10.01 16.34 6.82
C ILE A 160 -11.23 16.14 7.73
N GLY A 161 -11.41 16.99 8.74
CA GLY A 161 -12.57 16.94 9.63
C GLY A 161 -13.89 17.02 8.86
N HIS A 162 -13.99 17.86 7.84
CA HIS A 162 -15.18 17.94 6.98
C HIS A 162 -15.42 16.63 6.21
N ASN A 163 -14.39 16.01 5.67
CA ASN A 163 -14.54 14.69 5.04
C ASN A 163 -15.05 13.63 6.03
N LEU A 164 -14.68 13.76 7.29
CA LEU A 164 -15.12 12.87 8.37
C LEU A 164 -16.48 13.27 8.98
N GLY A 165 -17.19 14.22 8.37
CA GLY A 165 -18.54 14.64 8.78
C GLY A 165 -18.59 15.73 9.84
N LEU A 166 -17.46 16.35 10.19
CA LEU A 166 -17.44 17.42 11.19
C LEU A 166 -17.86 18.76 10.56
N LYS A 167 -18.91 19.37 11.09
CA LYS A 167 -19.34 20.74 10.78
C LYS A 167 -18.49 21.76 11.55
N HIS A 168 -18.48 23.01 11.10
CA HIS A 168 -17.98 24.09 11.94
C HIS A 168 -18.73 24.14 13.26
N VAL A 169 -18.05 24.53 14.35
CA VAL A 169 -18.66 24.59 15.69
C VAL A 169 -19.86 25.52 15.72
N ILE A 170 -19.81 26.64 14.99
CA ILE A 170 -20.91 27.58 14.87
C ILE A 170 -22.18 26.98 14.25
N ASP A 171 -22.00 25.99 13.36
CA ASP A 171 -23.08 25.31 12.63
C ASP A 171 -23.53 23.99 13.29
N ASP A 172 -22.86 23.58 14.37
CA ASP A 172 -23.14 22.31 15.06
C ASP A 172 -23.70 22.55 16.47
N PRO A 173 -25.03 22.42 16.67
CA PRO A 173 -25.67 22.68 17.99
C PRO A 173 -25.21 21.71 19.09
N ASN A 174 -24.53 20.61 18.73
CA ASN A 174 -24.04 19.62 19.70
C ASN A 174 -22.62 19.90 20.19
N VAL A 175 -21.97 20.97 19.68
CA VAL A 175 -20.63 21.39 20.09
C VAL A 175 -20.69 22.78 20.71
N LYS A 176 -20.07 22.94 21.89
CA LYS A 176 -20.05 24.24 22.61
C LYS A 176 -18.92 25.12 22.07
N ASP A 177 -19.23 26.38 21.78
CA ASP A 177 -18.30 27.38 21.21
C ASP A 177 -17.13 27.78 22.11
N SER A 178 -17.21 27.50 23.44
CA SER A 178 -16.26 28.04 24.43
C SER A 178 -14.94 27.30 24.54
N ILE A 179 -14.65 26.29 23.68
CA ILE A 179 -13.46 25.46 23.77
C ILE A 179 -12.70 25.54 22.46
N PRO A 180 -11.36 25.73 22.47
CA PRO A 180 -10.56 25.56 21.28
C PRO A 180 -10.86 24.20 20.63
N ASN A 181 -11.24 24.19 19.34
CA ASN A 181 -11.69 23.00 18.63
C ASN A 181 -11.16 23.00 17.22
N ILE A 182 -10.94 21.82 16.62
CA ILE A 182 -10.42 21.74 15.24
C ILE A 182 -11.36 22.41 14.22
N GLN A 183 -12.66 22.41 14.48
CA GLN A 183 -13.70 23.03 13.65
C GLN A 183 -14.21 24.37 14.20
N GLY A 184 -13.63 24.86 15.30
CA GLY A 184 -14.04 26.09 15.99
C GLY A 184 -13.03 27.22 15.87
N GLU A 185 -13.09 28.16 16.82
CA GLU A 185 -12.21 29.32 16.92
C GLU A 185 -11.06 29.10 17.91
N GLY A 186 -10.11 30.04 17.94
CA GLY A 186 -8.94 30.04 18.81
C GLY A 186 -7.62 30.03 18.04
N ASN A 187 -6.50 30.10 18.77
CA ASN A 187 -5.20 30.04 18.12
C ASN A 187 -4.92 28.63 17.58
N PHE A 188 -4.17 28.54 16.47
CA PHE A 188 -3.95 27.30 15.75
C PHE A 188 -3.30 26.20 16.59
N LYS A 189 -2.40 26.54 17.51
CA LYS A 189 -1.71 25.58 18.37
C LYS A 189 -2.70 24.89 19.34
N ASP A 190 -3.67 25.63 19.87
CA ASP A 190 -4.66 25.09 20.79
C ASP A 190 -5.72 24.28 20.05
N ARG A 191 -6.14 24.72 18.85
CA ARG A 191 -7.12 24.01 18.02
C ARG A 191 -6.65 22.63 17.57
N ILE A 192 -5.35 22.43 17.36
CA ILE A 192 -4.78 21.11 17.04
C ILE A 192 -4.25 20.35 18.27
N ASN A 193 -4.43 20.90 19.47
CA ASN A 193 -4.04 20.22 20.71
C ASN A 193 -5.04 19.09 21.01
N PRO A 194 -4.61 17.82 21.16
CA PRO A 194 -5.53 16.69 21.37
C PRO A 194 -6.40 16.81 22.62
N LYS A 195 -6.01 17.66 23.59
CA LYS A 195 -6.82 17.94 24.77
C LYS A 195 -8.13 18.66 24.42
N TYR A 196 -8.13 19.50 23.38
CA TYR A 196 -9.22 20.40 23.04
C TYR A 196 -9.78 20.16 21.62
N SER A 197 -9.00 19.53 20.73
CA SER A 197 -9.30 19.47 19.29
C SER A 197 -10.63 18.82 18.93
N LEU A 198 -11.09 17.84 19.73
CA LEU A 198 -12.30 17.07 19.46
C LEU A 198 -13.14 16.88 20.73
N THR A 199 -14.45 17.04 20.61
CA THR A 199 -15.45 16.62 21.60
C THR A 199 -15.77 15.13 21.46
N ASP A 200 -16.38 14.53 22.48
CA ASP A 200 -16.81 13.13 22.42
C ASP A 200 -17.95 12.91 21.40
N TYR A 201 -18.78 13.94 21.15
CA TYR A 201 -19.77 13.93 20.09
C TYR A 201 -19.11 13.87 18.71
N GLN A 202 -18.14 14.74 18.43
CA GLN A 202 -17.40 14.75 17.16
C GLN A 202 -16.66 13.43 16.91
N ILE A 203 -16.12 12.80 17.94
CA ILE A 203 -15.50 11.47 17.83
C ILE A 203 -16.52 10.43 17.35
N LYS A 204 -17.77 10.46 17.86
CA LYS A 204 -18.82 9.56 17.39
C LYS A 204 -19.21 9.82 15.93
N GLU A 205 -19.24 11.09 15.51
CA GLU A 205 -19.51 11.45 14.11
C GLU A 205 -18.40 10.95 13.18
N ILE A 206 -17.12 11.13 13.54
CA ILE A 206 -15.96 10.62 12.79
C ILE A 206 -16.11 9.12 12.48
N TYR A 207 -16.55 8.32 13.44
CA TYR A 207 -16.70 6.87 13.26
C TYR A 207 -17.86 6.45 12.36
N LYS A 208 -18.74 7.36 11.97
CA LYS A 208 -19.77 7.10 10.94
C LYS A 208 -19.23 7.24 9.53
N SER A 209 -18.07 7.87 9.34
CA SER A 209 -17.47 8.09 8.03
C SER A 209 -16.96 6.77 7.41
N PRO A 210 -17.32 6.49 6.16
CA PRO A 210 -16.80 5.32 5.43
C PRO A 210 -15.30 5.40 5.15
N LEU A 211 -14.66 6.55 5.38
CA LEU A 211 -13.22 6.75 5.23
C LEU A 211 -12.41 6.21 6.42
N VAL A 212 -13.07 5.96 7.57
CA VAL A 212 -12.42 5.45 8.76
C VAL A 212 -12.39 3.93 8.70
N HIS A 213 -11.20 3.38 8.63
CA HIS A 213 -10.97 1.93 8.55
C HIS A 213 -10.23 1.42 9.78
N SER A 214 -10.51 0.19 10.19
CA SER A 214 -9.59 -0.53 11.07
C SER A 214 -8.23 -0.72 10.36
N ARG A 215 -7.12 -0.66 11.10
CA ARG A 215 -5.80 -0.97 10.54
C ARG A 215 -5.67 -2.39 10.01
N ILE A 216 -6.45 -3.32 10.54
CA ILE A 216 -6.64 -4.67 10.02
C ILE A 216 -8.09 -4.74 9.58
N ASN A 217 -8.32 -4.63 8.29
CA ASN A 217 -9.65 -4.47 7.71
C ASN A 217 -10.03 -5.69 6.84
N PHE A 218 -11.13 -6.31 7.18
CA PHE A 218 -11.73 -7.41 6.42
C PHE A 218 -12.94 -6.86 5.69
N LEU A 219 -12.86 -6.77 4.37
CA LEU A 219 -13.94 -6.22 3.58
C LEU A 219 -15.16 -7.14 3.61
N THR A 220 -16.34 -6.56 3.79
CA THR A 220 -17.60 -7.28 3.55
C THR A 220 -17.70 -7.66 2.08
N LYS A 221 -18.52 -8.66 1.75
CA LYS A 221 -18.74 -9.09 0.37
C LYS A 221 -19.11 -7.92 -0.55
N LYS A 222 -19.98 -7.01 -0.08
CA LYS A 222 -20.38 -5.81 -0.83
C LYS A 222 -19.19 -4.86 -1.08
N GLN A 223 -18.38 -4.59 -0.08
CA GLN A 223 -17.18 -3.75 -0.24
C GLN A 223 -16.14 -4.43 -1.14
N ALA A 224 -15.91 -5.72 -0.93
CA ALA A 224 -14.94 -6.52 -1.68
C ALA A 224 -15.28 -6.62 -3.17
N SER A 225 -16.58 -6.75 -3.54
CA SER A 225 -17.02 -6.83 -4.94
C SER A 225 -16.72 -5.55 -5.75
N ILE A 226 -16.62 -4.42 -5.07
CA ILE A 226 -16.23 -3.14 -5.67
C ILE A 226 -14.70 -3.02 -5.65
N ALA A 227 -14.08 -3.28 -4.50
CA ALA A 227 -12.65 -3.08 -4.27
C ALA A 227 -11.75 -3.97 -5.16
N ILE A 228 -12.17 -5.21 -5.46
CA ILE A 228 -11.41 -6.12 -6.33
C ILE A 228 -11.30 -5.60 -7.77
N LEU A 229 -12.19 -4.70 -8.17
CA LEU A 229 -12.21 -4.07 -9.50
C LEU A 229 -11.39 -2.78 -9.55
N ASP A 230 -10.73 -2.37 -8.47
CA ASP A 230 -9.97 -1.13 -8.42
C ASP A 230 -8.80 -1.15 -9.42
N GLU A 231 -8.80 -0.18 -10.34
CA GLU A 231 -7.73 0.10 -11.31
C GLU A 231 -7.14 1.50 -11.10
N THR A 232 -7.42 2.14 -9.96
CA THR A 232 -6.98 3.52 -9.71
C THR A 232 -5.48 3.64 -9.43
N PHE A 233 -4.85 2.58 -8.91
CA PHE A 233 -3.40 2.53 -8.68
C PHE A 233 -2.63 2.09 -9.93
N GLU A 234 -3.19 1.15 -10.69
CA GLU A 234 -2.58 0.59 -11.90
C GLU A 234 -3.65 0.00 -12.82
N PRO A 235 -3.48 0.06 -14.15
CA PRO A 235 -4.39 -0.61 -15.08
C PRO A 235 -4.23 -2.13 -14.96
N TYR A 236 -5.33 -2.86 -14.91
CA TYR A 236 -5.34 -4.32 -14.86
C TYR A 236 -6.28 -4.93 -15.89
N PHE A 237 -7.60 -4.81 -15.68
CA PHE A 237 -8.60 -5.40 -16.59
C PHE A 237 -8.44 -4.89 -18.03
N SER A 238 -8.08 -3.61 -18.19
CA SER A 238 -7.82 -3.00 -19.51
C SER A 238 -6.60 -3.59 -20.23
N LYS A 239 -5.70 -4.27 -19.52
CA LYS A 239 -4.51 -4.94 -20.08
C LYS A 239 -4.72 -6.43 -20.35
N LEU A 240 -5.68 -7.07 -19.67
CA LEU A 240 -5.92 -8.52 -19.80
C LEU A 240 -6.24 -8.93 -21.24
N GLN A 241 -5.74 -10.10 -21.62
CA GLN A 241 -5.96 -10.75 -22.89
C GLN A 241 -6.94 -11.93 -22.75
N ARG A 242 -7.62 -12.33 -23.83
CA ARG A 242 -8.68 -13.36 -23.79
C ARG A 242 -8.22 -14.68 -23.17
N ARG A 243 -7.05 -15.21 -23.59
CA ARG A 243 -6.53 -16.47 -23.07
C ARG A 243 -6.18 -16.38 -21.58
N GLU A 244 -5.63 -15.25 -21.19
CA GLU A 244 -5.32 -14.92 -19.80
C GLU A 244 -6.59 -14.86 -18.95
N ILE A 245 -7.65 -14.17 -19.42
CA ILE A 245 -8.96 -14.12 -18.77
C ILE A 245 -9.51 -15.53 -18.58
N THR A 246 -9.50 -16.37 -19.64
CA THR A 246 -9.90 -17.78 -19.56
C THR A 246 -9.13 -18.53 -18.48
N THR A 247 -7.83 -18.27 -18.36
CA THR A 247 -6.97 -18.88 -17.35
C THR A 247 -7.35 -18.44 -15.94
N PHE A 248 -7.61 -17.15 -15.73
CA PHE A 248 -7.94 -16.61 -14.41
C PHE A 248 -9.32 -17.01 -13.91
N VAL A 249 -10.31 -17.07 -14.80
CA VAL A 249 -11.68 -17.41 -14.43
C VAL A 249 -12.02 -18.89 -14.59
N GLN A 250 -11.13 -19.68 -15.20
CA GLN A 250 -11.30 -21.12 -15.48
C GLN A 250 -12.57 -21.42 -16.28
N GLU A 251 -12.94 -20.47 -17.16
CA GLU A 251 -14.11 -20.54 -18.02
C GLU A 251 -13.78 -19.86 -19.36
N LYS A 252 -14.32 -20.36 -20.47
CA LYS A 252 -14.05 -19.82 -21.81
C LYS A 252 -14.54 -18.39 -21.93
N SER A 253 -13.62 -17.48 -22.22
CA SER A 253 -13.94 -16.05 -22.36
C SER A 253 -14.67 -15.76 -23.69
N PRO A 254 -15.50 -14.69 -23.75
CA PRO A 254 -16.09 -14.20 -25.00
C PRO A 254 -15.06 -13.90 -26.10
N ILE A 255 -15.51 -13.86 -27.36
CA ILE A 255 -14.61 -13.68 -28.51
C ILE A 255 -14.08 -12.25 -28.59
N SER A 256 -14.92 -11.24 -28.39
CA SER A 256 -14.51 -9.84 -28.38
C SER A 256 -13.67 -9.54 -27.13
N ILE A 257 -12.59 -8.79 -27.29
CA ILE A 257 -11.71 -8.44 -26.16
C ILE A 257 -12.43 -7.58 -25.11
N ASP A 258 -13.29 -6.67 -25.55
CA ASP A 258 -14.04 -5.81 -24.63
C ASP A 258 -15.09 -6.61 -23.85
N SER A 259 -15.80 -7.52 -24.52
CA SER A 259 -16.73 -8.45 -23.87
C SER A 259 -15.98 -9.37 -22.88
N ALA A 260 -14.79 -9.84 -23.24
CA ALA A 260 -13.97 -10.68 -22.37
C ALA A 260 -13.50 -9.92 -21.11
N ARG A 261 -13.12 -8.65 -21.24
CA ARG A 261 -12.73 -7.79 -20.12
C ARG A 261 -13.90 -7.48 -19.20
N ASN A 262 -15.09 -7.24 -19.74
CA ASN A 262 -16.31 -7.06 -18.94
C ASN A 262 -16.69 -8.36 -18.22
N PHE A 263 -16.64 -9.49 -18.90
CA PHE A 263 -16.81 -10.82 -18.32
C PHE A 263 -15.82 -11.08 -17.17
N ALA A 264 -14.53 -10.69 -17.33
CA ALA A 264 -13.55 -10.80 -16.26
C ALA A 264 -13.96 -9.96 -15.03
N ARG A 265 -14.41 -8.71 -15.22
CA ARG A 265 -14.90 -7.86 -14.11
C ARG A 265 -16.08 -8.49 -13.38
N GLU A 266 -17.06 -9.02 -14.10
CA GLU A 266 -18.21 -9.71 -13.52
C GLU A 266 -17.76 -10.94 -12.70
N LYS A 267 -16.87 -11.77 -13.25
CA LYS A 267 -16.34 -12.96 -12.58
C LYS A 267 -15.55 -12.60 -11.33
N PHE A 268 -14.65 -11.62 -11.40
CA PHE A 268 -13.89 -11.16 -10.24
C PHE A 268 -14.81 -10.62 -9.14
N SER A 269 -15.77 -9.76 -9.49
CA SER A 269 -16.73 -9.21 -8.54
C SER A 269 -17.60 -10.30 -7.88
N SER A 270 -18.00 -11.32 -8.63
CA SER A 270 -18.84 -12.42 -8.12
C SER A 270 -18.07 -13.45 -7.30
N ALA A 271 -16.75 -13.52 -7.46
CA ALA A 271 -15.90 -14.49 -6.75
C ALA A 271 -15.65 -14.16 -5.28
N VAL A 272 -16.02 -12.96 -4.81
CA VAL A 272 -15.71 -12.52 -3.44
C VAL A 272 -16.61 -13.21 -2.40
N LEU A 273 -16.04 -13.45 -1.23
CA LEU A 273 -16.68 -14.15 -0.11
C LEU A 273 -16.56 -13.33 1.19
N GLU A 274 -17.43 -13.65 2.17
CA GLU A 274 -17.29 -13.16 3.54
C GLU A 274 -16.22 -13.95 4.31
N PHE A 275 -15.51 -13.25 5.20
CA PHE A 275 -14.65 -13.91 6.18
C PHE A 275 -15.46 -14.45 7.36
N SER A 276 -15.19 -15.67 7.80
CA SER A 276 -15.68 -16.17 9.08
C SER A 276 -14.92 -15.50 10.25
N GLU A 277 -15.51 -15.51 11.44
CA GLU A 277 -14.86 -14.93 12.64
C GLU A 277 -13.54 -15.64 12.95
N LYS A 278 -13.48 -16.96 12.79
CA LYS A 278 -12.26 -17.74 13.00
C LYS A 278 -11.13 -17.34 12.04
N GLU A 279 -11.43 -17.06 10.78
CA GLU A 279 -10.46 -16.56 9.80
C GLU A 279 -9.95 -15.16 10.16
N LYS A 280 -10.86 -14.28 10.61
CA LYS A 280 -10.49 -12.93 11.11
C LYS A 280 -9.59 -13.00 12.33
N GLU A 281 -9.89 -13.87 13.28
CA GLU A 281 -9.07 -14.10 14.48
C GLU A 281 -7.64 -14.50 14.13
N ILE A 282 -7.47 -15.51 13.27
CA ILE A 282 -6.15 -16.00 12.86
C ILE A 282 -5.36 -14.90 12.13
N LEU A 283 -5.98 -14.26 11.14
CA LEU A 283 -5.34 -13.18 10.36
C LEU A 283 -4.97 -12.00 11.26
N THR A 284 -5.86 -11.60 12.18
CA THR A 284 -5.58 -10.54 13.15
C THR A 284 -4.42 -10.89 14.07
N PHE A 285 -4.40 -12.12 14.58
CA PHE A 285 -3.33 -12.60 15.45
C PHE A 285 -1.97 -12.55 14.73
N VAL A 286 -1.88 -13.15 13.55
CA VAL A 286 -0.61 -13.20 12.79
C VAL A 286 -0.18 -11.80 12.35
N THR A 287 -1.12 -10.97 11.89
CA THR A 287 -0.84 -9.58 11.49
C THR A 287 -0.29 -8.76 12.66
N ASN A 288 -0.86 -8.89 13.86
CA ASN A 288 -0.38 -8.21 15.06
C ASN A 288 1.05 -8.66 15.44
N LYS A 289 1.34 -9.96 15.40
CA LYS A 289 2.69 -10.48 15.64
C LYS A 289 3.70 -9.99 14.59
N THR A 290 3.28 -9.97 13.33
CA THR A 290 4.08 -9.44 12.21
C THR A 290 4.35 -7.94 12.38
N ASN A 291 3.33 -7.15 12.70
CA ASN A 291 3.48 -5.71 12.96
C ASN A 291 4.43 -5.42 14.14
N HIS A 292 4.31 -6.20 15.22
CA HIS A 292 5.22 -6.06 16.36
C HIS A 292 6.68 -6.30 15.91
N TRP A 293 6.91 -7.34 15.12
CA TRP A 293 8.23 -7.64 14.57
C TRP A 293 8.75 -6.55 13.64
N LEU A 294 7.90 -6.03 12.73
CA LEU A 294 8.26 -4.94 11.81
C LEU A 294 8.72 -3.70 12.57
N ARG A 295 7.98 -3.27 13.59
CA ARG A 295 8.33 -2.11 14.44
C ARG A 295 9.62 -2.32 15.20
N LYS A 296 9.81 -3.50 15.80
CA LYS A 296 11.04 -3.86 16.50
C LYS A 296 12.27 -3.78 15.60
N ASN A 297 12.09 -4.03 14.30
CA ASN A 297 13.15 -3.96 13.30
C ASN A 297 13.17 -2.62 12.55
N LYS A 298 12.40 -1.61 12.98
CA LYS A 298 12.31 -0.26 12.38
C LYS A 298 11.86 -0.26 10.92
N ILE A 299 10.98 -1.17 10.55
CA ILE A 299 10.37 -1.26 9.21
C ILE A 299 9.00 -0.56 9.30
N ASN A 300 9.06 0.74 9.59
CA ASN A 300 7.90 1.53 9.99
C ASN A 300 6.93 1.78 8.83
N LEU A 301 7.42 1.91 7.60
CA LEU A 301 6.58 2.12 6.44
C LEU A 301 5.56 0.99 6.29
N MET A 302 6.01 -0.29 6.33
CA MET A 302 5.12 -1.44 6.25
C MET A 302 4.26 -1.61 7.51
N ALA A 303 4.83 -1.39 8.70
CA ALA A 303 4.08 -1.50 9.96
C ALA A 303 2.94 -0.49 10.09
N ASN A 304 3.06 0.67 9.44
CA ASN A 304 2.04 1.72 9.45
C ASN A 304 1.08 1.62 8.27
N HIS A 305 1.40 0.84 7.24
CA HIS A 305 0.52 0.62 6.10
C HIS A 305 -0.66 -0.26 6.53
N PRO A 306 -1.92 0.11 6.21
CA PRO A 306 -3.10 -0.69 6.60
C PRO A 306 -3.09 -2.07 5.95
N TRP A 307 -3.51 -3.08 6.71
CA TRP A 307 -3.70 -4.44 6.23
C TRP A 307 -5.15 -4.60 5.79
N ARG A 308 -5.40 -4.79 4.51
CA ARG A 308 -6.75 -4.79 3.93
C ARG A 308 -6.97 -6.11 3.19
N PHE A 309 -7.98 -6.88 3.61
CA PHE A 309 -8.17 -8.25 3.15
C PHE A 309 -9.45 -8.42 2.33
N ILE A 310 -9.34 -9.16 1.22
CA ILE A 310 -10.45 -9.68 0.41
C ILE A 310 -10.34 -11.20 0.38
N LYS A 311 -11.48 -11.88 0.55
CA LYS A 311 -11.59 -13.33 0.41
C LYS A 311 -12.26 -13.68 -0.91
N ILE A 312 -11.74 -14.71 -1.60
CA ILE A 312 -12.22 -15.15 -2.90
C ILE A 312 -12.47 -16.66 -2.97
N GLN A 313 -13.25 -17.06 -3.97
CA GLN A 313 -13.43 -18.43 -4.42
C GLN A 313 -12.12 -19.04 -4.93
N ASN A 314 -11.99 -20.37 -4.82
CA ASN A 314 -10.78 -21.10 -5.18
C ASN A 314 -10.45 -21.09 -6.69
N TRP A 315 -11.46 -20.96 -7.53
CA TRP A 315 -11.28 -21.00 -8.97
C TRP A 315 -10.66 -19.70 -9.52
N LEU A 316 -10.88 -18.56 -8.86
CA LEU A 316 -10.35 -17.29 -9.34
C LEU A 316 -8.81 -17.25 -9.18
N CYS A 317 -8.12 -16.95 -10.28
CA CYS A 317 -6.65 -16.89 -10.33
C CYS A 317 -5.98 -18.16 -9.76
N GLY A 318 -6.63 -19.35 -9.90
CA GLY A 318 -6.12 -20.61 -9.34
C GLY A 318 -6.07 -20.68 -7.82
N GLY A 319 -6.73 -19.76 -7.12
CA GLY A 319 -6.73 -19.66 -5.67
C GLY A 319 -5.41 -19.18 -5.06
N PHE A 320 -4.48 -18.66 -5.87
CA PHE A 320 -3.23 -18.07 -5.38
C PHE A 320 -3.51 -16.77 -4.60
N ALA A 321 -2.78 -16.56 -3.51
CA ALA A 321 -2.74 -15.26 -2.87
C ALA A 321 -2.12 -14.24 -3.83
N HIS A 322 -2.66 -13.03 -3.85
CA HIS A 322 -2.16 -11.93 -4.66
C HIS A 322 -2.71 -10.59 -4.13
N THR A 323 -2.22 -9.49 -4.65
CA THR A 323 -2.64 -8.15 -4.23
C THR A 323 -3.30 -7.40 -5.39
N ARG A 324 -4.47 -6.77 -5.13
CA ARG A 324 -5.13 -5.85 -6.08
C ARG A 324 -5.27 -4.47 -5.42
N GLY A 325 -4.80 -3.41 -6.11
CA GLY A 325 -4.71 -2.09 -5.47
C GLY A 325 -3.94 -2.18 -4.16
N THR A 326 -4.60 -1.90 -3.05
CA THR A 326 -4.04 -2.00 -1.69
C THR A 326 -4.60 -3.18 -0.89
N TYR A 327 -5.23 -4.16 -1.54
CA TYR A 327 -5.93 -5.27 -0.89
C TYR A 327 -5.20 -6.59 -1.08
N ILE A 328 -4.95 -7.30 0.01
CA ILE A 328 -4.43 -8.67 0.03
C ILE A 328 -5.58 -9.62 -0.23
N ILE A 329 -5.47 -10.44 -1.27
CA ILE A 329 -6.50 -11.38 -1.69
C ILE A 329 -6.11 -12.79 -1.27
N LEU A 330 -7.00 -13.45 -0.53
CA LEU A 330 -6.81 -14.81 -0.03
C LEU A 330 -7.96 -15.72 -0.45
N SER A 331 -7.66 -16.92 -0.92
CA SER A 331 -8.69 -17.89 -1.31
C SER A 331 -9.27 -18.67 -0.14
N GLN A 332 -10.50 -19.16 -0.31
CA GLN A 332 -11.19 -20.02 0.67
C GLN A 332 -10.33 -21.21 1.06
N SER A 333 -9.79 -21.96 0.10
CA SER A 333 -8.98 -23.16 0.39
C SER A 333 -7.69 -22.86 1.15
N TYR A 334 -7.11 -21.67 0.95
CA TYR A 334 -5.96 -21.24 1.74
C TYR A 334 -6.37 -21.01 3.20
N LEU A 335 -7.48 -20.32 3.43
CA LEU A 335 -8.00 -20.02 4.75
C LEU A 335 -8.51 -21.28 5.47
N ASP A 336 -9.14 -22.22 4.76
CA ASP A 336 -9.57 -23.51 5.33
C ASP A 336 -8.41 -24.31 5.93
N ARG A 337 -7.25 -24.31 5.25
CA ARG A 337 -6.04 -24.95 5.80
C ARG A 337 -5.55 -24.29 7.07
N LEU A 338 -5.60 -22.96 7.14
CA LEU A 338 -5.19 -22.21 8.35
C LEU A 338 -6.12 -22.46 9.52
N THR A 339 -7.44 -22.50 9.27
CA THR A 339 -8.45 -22.66 10.33
C THR A 339 -8.51 -24.08 10.89
N LYS A 340 -8.05 -25.08 10.13
CA LYS A 340 -8.06 -26.49 10.55
C LYS A 340 -7.23 -26.72 11.82
N ASP A 341 -6.04 -26.11 11.86
CA ASP A 341 -5.08 -26.33 12.93
C ASP A 341 -5.06 -25.18 13.97
N TRP A 342 -5.98 -24.21 13.83
CA TRP A 342 -6.07 -23.07 14.73
C TRP A 342 -6.73 -23.44 16.07
N SER A 343 -6.05 -23.09 17.16
CA SER A 343 -6.55 -23.21 18.53
C SER A 343 -5.93 -22.13 19.41
N ASP A 344 -6.71 -21.55 20.31
CA ASP A 344 -6.25 -20.58 21.32
C ASP A 344 -5.20 -21.13 22.27
N LYS A 345 -5.07 -22.46 22.32
CA LYS A 345 -4.13 -23.18 23.20
C LYS A 345 -2.95 -23.78 22.44
N MET A 346 -2.53 -23.15 21.34
CA MET A 346 -1.36 -23.61 20.58
C MET A 346 -0.08 -23.57 21.42
N SER A 347 0.81 -24.55 21.18
CA SER A 347 2.17 -24.48 21.73
C SER A 347 2.93 -23.28 21.14
N LYS A 348 3.90 -22.72 21.88
CA LYS A 348 4.77 -21.65 21.37
C LYS A 348 5.48 -22.03 20.05
N LYS A 349 5.81 -23.30 19.86
CA LYS A 349 6.41 -23.81 18.62
C LYS A 349 5.44 -23.76 17.44
N THR A 350 4.20 -24.19 17.66
CA THR A 350 3.13 -24.14 16.63
C THR A 350 2.79 -22.69 16.27
N GLU A 351 2.65 -21.82 17.29
CA GLU A 351 2.45 -20.38 17.10
C GLU A 351 3.57 -19.77 16.23
N ALA A 352 4.84 -20.00 16.60
CA ALA A 352 5.97 -19.49 15.86
C ALA A 352 6.01 -20.00 14.41
N SER A 353 5.67 -21.26 14.18
CA SER A 353 5.57 -21.85 12.83
C SER A 353 4.46 -21.20 12.01
N LEU A 354 3.28 -21.00 12.59
CA LEU A 354 2.15 -20.33 11.95
C LEU A 354 2.51 -18.88 11.57
N VAL A 355 3.04 -18.11 12.53
CA VAL A 355 3.43 -16.71 12.27
C VAL A 355 4.54 -16.64 11.23
N THR A 356 5.51 -17.55 11.23
CA THR A 356 6.58 -17.59 10.23
C THR A 356 6.02 -17.88 8.83
N ALA A 357 5.13 -18.84 8.70
CA ALA A 357 4.58 -19.25 7.41
C ALA A 357 3.58 -18.20 6.86
N LEU A 358 2.53 -17.91 7.64
CA LEU A 358 1.49 -16.96 7.23
C LEU A 358 2.01 -15.53 7.22
N GLY A 359 2.78 -15.11 8.24
CA GLY A 359 3.39 -13.77 8.26
C GLY A 359 4.35 -13.56 7.09
N GLY A 360 5.10 -14.60 6.67
CA GLY A 360 5.92 -14.55 5.46
C GLY A 360 5.12 -14.32 4.19
N LEU A 361 3.92 -14.90 4.05
CA LEU A 361 3.01 -14.61 2.96
C LEU A 361 2.46 -13.18 3.09
N LEU A 362 1.98 -12.81 4.26
CA LEU A 362 1.36 -11.50 4.48
C LEU A 362 2.34 -10.33 4.20
N VAL A 363 3.62 -10.44 4.59
CA VAL A 363 4.60 -9.39 4.25
C VAL A 363 4.95 -9.36 2.77
N HIS A 364 4.87 -10.51 2.07
CA HIS A 364 5.00 -10.58 0.61
C HIS A 364 3.89 -9.77 -0.06
N GLU A 365 2.64 -10.07 0.24
CA GLU A 365 1.48 -9.38 -0.31
C GLU A 365 1.42 -7.89 0.08
N GLN A 366 1.77 -7.57 1.33
CA GLN A 366 1.82 -6.19 1.80
C GLN A 366 2.87 -5.37 1.06
N LEU A 367 3.97 -5.99 0.63
CA LEU A 367 4.99 -5.31 -0.16
C LEU A 367 4.45 -4.88 -1.52
N HIS A 368 3.60 -5.70 -2.17
CA HIS A 368 2.94 -5.34 -3.41
C HIS A 368 2.01 -4.12 -3.24
N SER A 369 1.30 -4.03 -2.11
CA SER A 369 0.54 -2.82 -1.78
C SER A 369 1.45 -1.59 -1.63
N LEU A 370 2.62 -1.74 -0.99
CA LEU A 370 3.59 -0.66 -0.86
C LEU A 370 4.21 -0.25 -2.21
N GLN A 371 4.47 -1.19 -3.11
CA GLN A 371 4.98 -0.91 -4.45
C GLN A 371 4.05 0.01 -5.23
N ARG A 372 2.73 -0.15 -5.07
CA ARG A 372 1.71 0.69 -5.69
C ARG A 372 1.54 2.05 -5.03
N THR A 373 1.75 2.11 -3.73
CA THR A 373 1.49 3.33 -2.93
C THR A 373 2.73 4.19 -2.68
N PHE A 374 3.93 3.62 -2.90
CA PHE A 374 5.22 4.29 -2.77
C PHE A 374 6.17 3.92 -3.92
N PRO A 375 5.75 4.05 -5.19
CA PRO A 375 6.48 3.53 -6.35
C PRO A 375 7.90 4.07 -6.46
N SER A 376 8.16 5.35 -6.16
CA SER A 376 9.50 5.95 -6.30
C SER A 376 10.55 5.30 -5.40
N LYS A 377 10.14 4.75 -4.25
CA LYS A 377 11.05 4.02 -3.36
C LYS A 377 11.53 2.72 -3.99
N PHE A 378 10.62 2.01 -4.65
CA PHE A 378 10.92 0.74 -5.34
C PHE A 378 11.67 0.98 -6.65
N ASP A 379 11.34 2.04 -7.39
CA ASP A 379 12.09 2.45 -8.59
C ASP A 379 13.57 2.68 -8.26
N ARG A 380 13.86 3.33 -7.13
CA ARG A 380 15.24 3.49 -6.65
C ARG A 380 15.92 2.17 -6.30
N LEU A 381 15.19 1.19 -5.77
CA LEU A 381 15.72 -0.15 -5.53
C LEU A 381 16.06 -0.83 -6.86
N TYR A 382 15.09 -0.84 -7.78
CA TYR A 382 15.22 -1.59 -9.03
C TYR A 382 16.26 -0.96 -9.95
N SER A 383 16.21 0.34 -10.18
CA SER A 383 17.12 1.03 -11.09
C SER A 383 18.50 1.25 -10.47
N ASN A 384 18.56 1.83 -9.25
CA ASN A 384 19.84 2.30 -8.71
C ASN A 384 20.62 1.22 -7.98
N LYS A 385 19.94 0.19 -7.44
CA LYS A 385 20.60 -0.88 -6.68
C LYS A 385 20.74 -2.18 -7.47
N TRP A 386 19.70 -2.55 -8.24
CA TRP A 386 19.67 -3.82 -8.98
C TRP A 386 19.94 -3.66 -10.47
N ASN A 387 20.11 -2.42 -10.96
CA ASN A 387 20.40 -2.08 -12.36
C ASN A 387 19.32 -2.55 -13.36
N PHE A 388 18.07 -2.67 -12.95
CA PHE A 388 16.98 -2.81 -13.91
C PHE A 388 16.78 -1.49 -14.66
N ILE A 389 16.28 -1.57 -15.87
CA ILE A 389 15.92 -0.41 -16.69
C ILE A 389 14.42 -0.39 -16.88
N ASN A 390 13.76 0.69 -16.46
CA ASN A 390 12.37 0.91 -16.76
C ASN A 390 12.26 1.41 -18.21
N ALA A 391 11.55 0.67 -19.06
CA ALA A 391 11.36 1.01 -20.45
C ALA A 391 10.12 0.33 -21.04
N ASN A 392 9.42 1.07 -21.89
CA ASN A 392 8.39 0.50 -22.74
C ASN A 392 9.06 -0.24 -23.92
N VAL A 393 8.74 -1.51 -24.07
CA VAL A 393 9.15 -2.31 -25.22
C VAL A 393 8.02 -2.31 -26.24
N ASN A 394 8.33 -2.10 -27.50
CA ASN A 394 7.36 -2.23 -28.58
C ASN A 394 6.90 -3.70 -28.65
N ASP A 395 5.67 -3.93 -28.22
CA ASP A 395 5.09 -5.26 -28.09
C ASP A 395 4.83 -5.94 -29.44
N GLU A 396 5.12 -7.23 -29.50
CA GLU A 396 4.78 -8.10 -30.63
C GLU A 396 3.45 -8.83 -30.36
N ASN A 397 2.53 -8.83 -31.31
CA ASN A 397 1.20 -9.43 -31.17
C ASN A 397 1.23 -10.87 -30.63
N GLN A 398 2.19 -11.69 -31.08
CA GLN A 398 2.33 -13.08 -30.63
C GLN A 398 2.75 -13.20 -29.15
N ILE A 399 3.41 -12.19 -28.57
CA ILE A 399 3.71 -12.13 -27.14
C ILE A 399 2.44 -11.73 -26.40
N ILE A 400 1.81 -10.64 -26.82
CA ILE A 400 0.63 -10.06 -26.17
C ILE A 400 -0.49 -11.11 -26.06
N ILE A 401 -0.83 -11.80 -27.13
CA ILE A 401 -1.95 -12.77 -27.17
C ILE A 401 -1.75 -13.93 -26.18
N ASN A 402 -0.50 -14.32 -25.93
CA ASN A 402 -0.16 -15.48 -25.10
C ASN A 402 0.34 -15.11 -23.70
N GLN A 403 0.44 -13.83 -23.38
CA GLN A 403 0.93 -13.40 -22.07
C GLN A 403 0.02 -13.81 -20.92
N VAL A 404 0.61 -13.93 -19.75
CA VAL A 404 -0.07 -13.93 -18.45
C VAL A 404 0.51 -12.76 -17.67
N SER A 405 -0.34 -11.78 -17.35
CA SER A 405 0.06 -10.70 -16.45
C SER A 405 0.05 -11.23 -15.02
N ASN A 406 1.14 -11.01 -14.32
CA ASN A 406 1.15 -11.26 -12.89
C ASN A 406 0.18 -10.27 -12.21
N PRO A 407 -0.83 -10.72 -11.42
CA PRO A 407 -1.73 -9.81 -10.72
C PRO A 407 -0.99 -8.81 -9.80
N ASP A 408 0.20 -9.18 -9.33
CA ASP A 408 1.05 -8.37 -8.45
C ASP A 408 2.00 -7.43 -9.20
N ALA A 409 2.17 -7.66 -10.51
CA ALA A 409 3.00 -6.86 -11.39
C ALA A 409 2.42 -6.84 -12.82
N PRO A 410 1.24 -6.23 -13.03
CA PRO A 410 0.52 -6.30 -14.31
C PRO A 410 1.20 -5.50 -15.44
N ILE A 411 2.16 -4.62 -15.11
CA ILE A 411 2.89 -3.78 -16.05
C ILE A 411 4.32 -4.30 -16.17
N ALA A 412 4.66 -4.90 -17.32
CA ALA A 412 5.98 -5.48 -17.58
C ALA A 412 6.89 -4.46 -18.28
N GLU A 413 7.40 -3.49 -17.55
CA GLU A 413 8.22 -2.39 -18.06
C GLU A 413 9.72 -2.47 -17.63
N TRP A 414 10.13 -3.59 -17.04
CA TRP A 414 11.47 -3.74 -16.49
C TRP A 414 12.35 -4.64 -17.36
N LEU A 415 13.50 -4.11 -17.76
CA LEU A 415 14.51 -4.80 -18.54
C LEU A 415 15.74 -5.12 -17.70
N ILE A 416 16.37 -6.24 -18.01
CA ILE A 416 17.59 -6.72 -17.39
C ILE A 416 18.76 -6.54 -18.37
N PRO A 417 19.81 -5.77 -18.05
CA PRO A 417 20.99 -5.66 -18.91
C PRO A 417 21.65 -7.02 -19.13
N THR A 418 22.07 -7.30 -20.35
CA THR A 418 22.90 -8.48 -20.62
C THR A 418 24.34 -8.23 -20.18
N GLN A 419 25.06 -9.26 -19.73
CA GLN A 419 26.46 -9.11 -19.30
C GLN A 419 27.44 -8.75 -20.43
N LYS A 420 27.06 -9.02 -21.68
CA LYS A 420 27.99 -8.96 -22.82
C LYS A 420 27.87 -7.71 -23.69
N ASN A 421 26.76 -7.01 -23.65
CA ASN A 421 26.52 -5.86 -24.52
C ASN A 421 25.61 -4.82 -23.85
N GLN A 422 26.09 -3.57 -23.74
CA GLN A 422 25.38 -2.48 -23.09
C GLN A 422 24.07 -2.04 -23.80
N ASN A 423 23.90 -2.41 -25.08
CA ASN A 423 22.69 -2.10 -25.86
C ASN A 423 21.70 -3.27 -25.95
N LYS A 424 21.97 -4.37 -25.26
CA LYS A 424 21.12 -5.56 -25.24
C LYS A 424 20.63 -5.87 -23.86
N PHE A 425 19.34 -6.22 -23.79
CA PHE A 425 18.62 -6.47 -22.55
C PHE A 425 17.81 -7.75 -22.68
N TYR A 426 17.35 -8.27 -21.54
CA TYR A 426 16.31 -9.28 -21.48
C TYR A 426 15.03 -8.67 -20.95
N TRP A 427 13.93 -8.93 -21.65
CA TRP A 427 12.57 -8.63 -21.22
C TRP A 427 11.88 -9.94 -20.88
N ILE A 428 11.53 -10.12 -19.60
CA ILE A 428 10.94 -11.37 -19.14
C ILE A 428 9.43 -11.26 -19.25
N ARG A 429 8.84 -12.29 -19.87
CA ARG A 429 7.39 -12.41 -20.03
C ARG A 429 6.95 -13.82 -19.68
N THR A 430 5.91 -13.92 -18.88
CA THR A 430 5.23 -15.19 -18.63
C THR A 430 4.24 -15.46 -19.74
N LEU A 431 4.38 -16.59 -20.42
CA LEU A 431 3.56 -16.97 -21.57
C LEU A 431 2.79 -18.26 -21.32
N LEU A 432 1.54 -18.30 -21.77
CA LEU A 432 0.71 -19.50 -21.79
C LEU A 432 1.25 -20.50 -22.82
N LYS A 433 1.33 -21.77 -22.43
CA LYS A 433 1.62 -22.87 -23.34
C LYS A 433 0.58 -22.95 -24.45
N LYS A 434 1.04 -23.20 -25.66
CA LYS A 434 0.16 -23.31 -26.84
C LYS A 434 -0.76 -24.54 -26.73
N ASN A 435 -1.86 -24.55 -27.50
CA ASN A 435 -2.78 -25.68 -27.68
C ASN A 435 -3.49 -26.18 -26.40
N ILE A 436 -3.69 -25.31 -25.41
CA ILE A 436 -4.51 -25.61 -24.22
C ILE A 436 -5.70 -24.67 -24.24
N GLU A 437 -6.91 -25.22 -24.27
CA GLU A 437 -8.14 -24.44 -24.39
C GLU A 437 -8.42 -23.64 -23.09
N ILE A 438 -8.33 -24.29 -21.94
CA ILE A 438 -8.46 -23.67 -20.62
C ILE A 438 -7.17 -23.92 -19.83
N PRO A 439 -6.20 -23.00 -19.88
CA PRO A 439 -4.96 -23.17 -19.14
C PRO A 439 -5.20 -23.10 -17.63
N ILE A 440 -4.35 -23.77 -16.86
CA ILE A 440 -4.40 -23.78 -15.39
C ILE A 440 -3.25 -22.94 -14.85
N MET A 441 -3.55 -21.99 -13.96
CA MET A 441 -2.57 -21.18 -13.24
C MET A 441 -1.55 -22.07 -12.51
N GLY A 442 -0.28 -21.69 -12.57
CA GLY A 442 0.82 -22.41 -11.93
C GLY A 442 1.27 -23.69 -12.69
N LYS A 443 0.59 -24.08 -13.79
CA LYS A 443 0.89 -25.31 -14.53
C LYS A 443 1.18 -25.10 -16.01
N HIS A 444 0.41 -24.27 -16.67
CA HIS A 444 0.40 -24.18 -18.14
C HIS A 444 0.99 -22.87 -18.66
N PHE A 445 2.00 -22.36 -17.98
CA PHE A 445 2.77 -21.20 -18.44
C PHE A 445 4.28 -21.41 -18.20
N GLU A 446 5.07 -20.57 -18.80
CA GLU A 446 6.53 -20.54 -18.65
C GLU A 446 7.06 -19.11 -18.76
N ASP A 447 8.17 -18.83 -18.07
CA ASP A 447 8.84 -17.55 -18.14
C ASP A 447 9.87 -17.56 -19.26
N ILE A 448 9.68 -16.66 -20.23
CA ILE A 448 10.52 -16.50 -21.41
C ILE A 448 11.24 -15.16 -21.34
N ALA A 449 12.53 -15.18 -21.56
CA ALA A 449 13.35 -13.99 -21.70
C ALA A 449 13.52 -13.66 -23.19
N PHE A 450 12.92 -12.57 -23.62
CA PHE A 450 13.11 -12.02 -24.96
C PHE A 450 14.34 -11.12 -24.98
N GLU A 451 15.22 -11.29 -25.97
CA GLU A 451 16.32 -10.35 -26.19
C GLU A 451 15.75 -9.05 -26.78
N VAL A 452 16.08 -7.94 -26.14
CA VAL A 452 15.64 -6.59 -26.52
C VAL A 452 16.86 -5.77 -26.90
N GLU A 453 16.76 -5.01 -27.98
CA GLU A 453 17.77 -4.09 -28.47
C GLU A 453 17.29 -2.65 -28.38
N LYS A 454 18.15 -1.77 -27.87
CA LYS A 454 17.89 -0.33 -27.83
C LYS A 454 18.28 0.30 -29.16
N LYS A 455 17.34 1.02 -29.81
CA LYS A 455 17.54 1.80 -31.04
C LYS A 455 17.13 3.26 -30.79
N GLY A 456 18.12 4.12 -30.66
CA GLY A 456 17.85 5.49 -30.22
C GLY A 456 17.30 5.53 -28.78
N VAL A 457 16.08 6.01 -28.62
CA VAL A 457 15.36 6.07 -27.33
C VAL A 457 14.38 4.90 -27.13
N GLU A 458 14.14 4.10 -28.15
CA GLU A 458 13.13 3.04 -28.18
C GLU A 458 13.74 1.65 -27.99
N PHE A 459 12.92 0.71 -27.52
CA PHE A 459 13.29 -0.67 -27.27
C PHE A 459 12.43 -1.62 -28.10
N TYR A 460 13.11 -2.58 -28.80
CA TYR A 460 12.48 -3.53 -29.69
C TYR A 460 12.92 -4.95 -29.38
N VAL A 461 12.02 -5.91 -29.49
CA VAL A 461 12.38 -7.33 -29.39
C VAL A 461 13.24 -7.70 -30.59
N SER A 462 14.41 -8.28 -30.34
CA SER A 462 15.36 -8.74 -31.40
C SER A 462 14.77 -9.90 -32.19
N LYS A 463 15.04 -9.95 -33.49
CA LYS A 463 14.60 -11.02 -34.37
C LYS A 463 15.79 -11.68 -35.07
N ILE A 464 15.68 -13.00 -35.34
CA ILE A 464 16.57 -13.76 -36.18
C ILE A 464 15.69 -14.49 -37.22
N ASN A 465 15.91 -14.25 -38.50
CA ASN A 465 15.11 -14.83 -39.58
C ASN A 465 13.59 -14.61 -39.37
N SER A 466 13.20 -13.40 -38.95
CA SER A 466 11.82 -13.01 -38.62
C SER A 466 11.24 -13.66 -37.34
N GLU A 467 11.93 -14.54 -36.66
CA GLU A 467 11.52 -15.12 -35.40
C GLU A 467 12.03 -14.29 -34.20
N LEU A 468 11.22 -14.19 -33.15
CA LEU A 468 11.60 -13.47 -31.95
C LEU A 468 12.73 -14.21 -31.24
N LYS A 469 13.80 -13.49 -30.93
CA LYS A 469 14.94 -14.05 -30.22
C LYS A 469 14.59 -14.17 -28.73
N SER A 470 14.43 -15.40 -28.27
CA SER A 470 14.04 -15.71 -26.92
C SER A 470 14.67 -16.98 -26.40
N LYS A 471 14.62 -17.16 -25.08
CA LYS A 471 14.98 -18.41 -24.42
C LYS A 471 14.24 -18.54 -23.08
N PRO A 472 14.08 -19.74 -22.55
CA PRO A 472 13.55 -19.95 -21.22
C PRO A 472 14.35 -19.14 -20.17
N LEU A 473 13.68 -18.54 -19.22
CA LEU A 473 14.33 -17.80 -18.12
C LEU A 473 15.31 -18.70 -17.34
N THR A 474 15.02 -19.99 -17.28
CA THR A 474 15.87 -21.00 -16.64
C THR A 474 17.26 -21.15 -17.27
N GLU A 475 17.47 -20.64 -18.47
CA GLU A 475 18.77 -20.66 -19.17
C GLU A 475 19.61 -19.39 -18.92
N ILE A 476 19.11 -18.41 -18.16
CA ILE A 476 19.84 -17.17 -17.84
C ILE A 476 20.52 -17.31 -16.47
N ASP A 477 21.61 -18.07 -16.44
CA ASP A 477 22.30 -18.42 -15.19
C ASP A 477 22.80 -17.24 -14.38
N PHE A 478 23.34 -16.19 -15.02
CA PHE A 478 23.82 -15.02 -14.29
C PHE A 478 22.69 -14.33 -13.53
N TYR A 479 21.51 -14.24 -14.14
CA TYR A 479 20.35 -13.59 -13.55
C TYR A 479 19.79 -14.40 -12.38
N LYS A 480 19.62 -15.70 -12.55
CA LYS A 480 19.19 -16.60 -11.46
C LYS A 480 20.13 -16.56 -10.26
N LYS A 481 21.44 -16.40 -10.49
CA LYS A 481 22.46 -16.29 -9.43
C LYS A 481 22.50 -14.90 -8.80
N SER A 482 21.91 -13.88 -9.47
CA SER A 482 21.91 -12.49 -8.95
C SER A 482 20.99 -12.30 -7.75
N PHE A 483 19.99 -13.16 -7.55
CA PHE A 483 19.03 -13.05 -6.47
C PHE A 483 18.91 -14.36 -5.69
N PRO A 484 18.83 -14.30 -4.33
CA PRO A 484 18.75 -15.49 -3.48
C PRO A 484 17.32 -16.04 -3.37
N VAL A 485 16.55 -15.99 -4.46
CA VAL A 485 15.19 -16.53 -4.57
C VAL A 485 15.09 -17.52 -5.73
N LYS A 486 14.21 -18.51 -5.59
CA LYS A 486 14.06 -19.59 -6.58
C LYS A 486 12.84 -19.43 -7.51
N ARG A 487 12.01 -18.43 -7.25
CA ARG A 487 10.76 -18.13 -7.99
C ARG A 487 10.49 -16.63 -7.95
N GLY A 488 9.54 -16.17 -8.75
CA GLY A 488 9.22 -14.74 -8.84
C GLY A 488 10.35 -13.95 -9.53
N LEU A 489 11.13 -14.59 -10.39
CA LEU A 489 12.19 -13.93 -11.15
C LEU A 489 11.67 -13.23 -12.41
N ASP A 490 10.36 -13.31 -12.67
CA ASP A 490 9.69 -12.69 -13.81
C ASP A 490 9.62 -11.16 -13.71
N HIS A 491 9.60 -10.61 -12.47
CA HIS A 491 9.46 -9.17 -12.25
C HIS A 491 10.19 -8.71 -10.98
N PRO A 492 10.81 -7.49 -10.93
CA PRO A 492 11.49 -6.99 -9.73
C PRO A 492 10.54 -6.81 -8.53
N ASN A 493 9.24 -6.56 -8.74
CA ASN A 493 8.25 -6.55 -7.66
C ASN A 493 8.23 -7.90 -6.93
N GLU A 494 8.14 -9.00 -7.69
CA GLU A 494 8.14 -10.35 -7.14
C GLU A 494 9.45 -10.70 -6.45
N ILE A 495 10.58 -10.37 -7.09
CA ILE A 495 11.90 -10.59 -6.49
C ILE A 495 11.98 -9.96 -5.11
N SER A 496 11.60 -8.67 -4.99
CA SER A 496 11.65 -7.95 -3.73
C SER A 496 10.68 -8.52 -2.70
N ALA A 497 9.48 -8.94 -3.11
CA ALA A 497 8.47 -9.52 -2.24
C ALA A 497 8.89 -10.91 -1.71
N TYR A 498 9.42 -11.78 -2.57
CA TYR A 498 10.01 -13.06 -2.14
C TYR A 498 11.22 -12.86 -1.24
N MET A 499 12.13 -11.95 -1.57
CA MET A 499 13.28 -11.64 -0.71
C MET A 499 12.84 -11.14 0.66
N PHE A 500 11.82 -10.27 0.72
CA PHE A 500 11.30 -9.77 1.99
C PHE A 500 10.63 -10.88 2.81
N SER A 501 9.86 -11.75 2.16
CA SER A 501 9.25 -12.93 2.78
C SER A 501 10.31 -13.86 3.40
N GLU A 502 11.35 -14.20 2.64
CA GLU A 502 12.46 -15.04 3.15
C GLU A 502 13.25 -14.34 4.27
N PHE A 503 13.45 -13.02 4.16
CA PHE A 503 13.99 -12.18 5.22
C PHE A 503 13.17 -12.29 6.51
N PHE A 504 11.86 -12.12 6.42
CA PHE A 504 10.97 -12.24 7.56
C PHE A 504 11.07 -13.64 8.19
N LYS A 505 10.93 -14.69 7.39
CA LYS A 505 10.99 -16.09 7.85
C LYS A 505 12.31 -16.43 8.54
N ALA A 506 13.42 -16.02 7.93
CA ALA A 506 14.76 -16.29 8.49
C ALA A 506 15.00 -15.54 9.80
N LYS A 507 14.51 -14.31 9.92
CA LYS A 507 14.80 -13.44 11.06
C LYS A 507 13.76 -13.51 12.17
N PHE A 508 12.53 -13.88 11.90
CA PHE A 508 11.44 -13.90 12.88
C PHE A 508 11.81 -14.73 14.12
N ASN A 509 12.41 -15.90 13.91
CA ASN A 509 12.84 -16.80 14.97
C ASN A 509 14.36 -16.79 15.25
N SER A 510 15.12 -15.89 14.64
CA SER A 510 16.58 -15.83 14.73
C SER A 510 17.05 -14.55 15.39
N LYS A 511 18.11 -14.68 16.23
CA LYS A 511 18.84 -13.53 16.77
C LYS A 511 19.97 -13.05 15.84
N LYS A 512 20.22 -13.77 14.73
CA LYS A 512 21.30 -13.43 13.79
C LYS A 512 20.91 -12.21 12.96
N PRO A 513 21.88 -11.37 12.53
CA PRO A 513 21.65 -10.34 11.52
C PRO A 513 21.07 -10.95 10.23
N PHE A 514 20.32 -10.16 9.47
CA PHE A 514 19.62 -10.64 8.27
C PHE A 514 20.55 -11.34 7.28
N GLU A 515 21.66 -10.70 6.91
CA GLU A 515 22.63 -11.20 5.94
C GLU A 515 23.20 -12.56 6.33
N LYS A 516 23.32 -12.81 7.64
CA LYS A 516 23.78 -14.08 8.21
C LYS A 516 22.65 -15.09 8.42
N ALA A 517 21.39 -14.63 8.50
CA ALA A 517 20.24 -15.51 8.68
C ALA A 517 19.87 -16.24 7.37
N ILE A 518 20.03 -15.60 6.21
CA ILE A 518 19.78 -16.22 4.90
C ILE A 518 20.92 -17.17 4.50
N GLY A 519 22.10 -17.04 5.09
CA GLY A 519 23.24 -17.94 4.83
C GLY A 519 23.86 -17.79 3.43
N ILE A 520 23.54 -16.72 2.69
CA ILE A 520 24.01 -16.48 1.32
C ILE A 520 24.70 -15.12 1.26
N ALA A 521 25.99 -15.12 0.91
CA ALA A 521 26.68 -13.91 0.47
C ALA A 521 26.20 -13.56 -0.93
N ASN A 522 25.27 -12.60 -1.03
CA ASN A 522 24.72 -12.14 -2.29
C ASN A 522 24.62 -10.62 -2.29
N LYS A 523 25.28 -9.97 -3.26
CA LYS A 523 25.36 -8.51 -3.34
C LYS A 523 23.95 -7.85 -3.40
N ASN A 524 23.01 -8.40 -4.16
CA ASN A 524 21.67 -7.82 -4.27
C ASN A 524 20.87 -8.00 -2.97
N ALA A 525 21.13 -9.04 -2.17
CA ALA A 525 20.54 -9.20 -0.85
C ALA A 525 21.08 -8.15 0.14
N GLU A 526 22.36 -7.84 0.10
CA GLU A 526 22.97 -6.77 0.91
C GLU A 526 22.38 -5.42 0.52
N LEU A 527 22.31 -5.09 -0.77
CA LEU A 527 21.72 -3.86 -1.29
C LEU A 527 20.23 -3.73 -0.91
N PHE A 528 19.49 -4.84 -0.93
CA PHE A 528 18.10 -4.87 -0.47
C PHE A 528 17.97 -4.61 1.02
N THR A 529 18.84 -5.19 1.83
CA THR A 529 18.84 -4.96 3.27
C THR A 529 19.13 -3.50 3.62
N ASP A 530 20.09 -2.89 2.94
CA ASP A 530 20.39 -1.47 3.12
C ASP A 530 19.22 -0.59 2.69
N TRP A 531 18.57 -0.93 1.58
CA TRP A 531 17.38 -0.24 1.13
C TRP A 531 16.24 -0.33 2.15
N ILE A 532 15.99 -1.52 2.75
CA ILE A 532 14.99 -1.65 3.83
C ILE A 532 15.31 -0.71 5.00
N ARG A 533 16.58 -0.63 5.42
CA ARG A 533 16.99 0.24 6.52
C ARG A 533 16.80 1.72 6.24
N THR A 534 16.98 2.16 5.01
CA THR A 534 16.92 3.57 4.61
C THR A 534 15.53 4.02 4.18
N GLU A 535 14.81 3.20 3.42
CA GLU A 535 13.56 3.60 2.77
C GLU A 535 12.30 3.13 3.51
N MET A 536 12.40 2.11 4.36
CA MET A 536 11.26 1.56 5.08
C MET A 536 11.23 1.93 6.59
N ASN A 537 12.18 2.70 7.06
CA ASN A 537 12.22 3.17 8.47
C ASN A 537 11.23 4.32 8.75
#